data_bd625e5084f1f9c291ccf27e624b7574
#
_entry.id   bd625e5084f1f9c291ccf27e624b7574
#
_cell.length_a   1.000
_cell.length_b   1.000
_cell.length_c   1.000
_cell.angle_alpha   90.00
_cell.angle_beta   90.00
_cell.angle_gamma   90.00
#
_symmetry.space_group_name_H-M   'P 1'
#
loop_
_entity.id
_entity.type
_entity.pdbx_description
1 polymer ?
#
loop_
_entity_poly.entity_id
_entity_poly.type
_entity_poly.pdbx_seq_one_letter_code
_entity_poly.pdbx_strand_id
1 'polypeptide(L)'
;MLLCFLLLTRVLVNQRQASALFVPRVLIVGTGRDARMVHQDLTRPLQRSVEVVGFLPVSGSEKIEVEAGEVLPPGSLLEVVRNFRVDEVIVAVRERRGGVLSLRELLDCKLAGARIVDLSTFFERVQGQIRLDSLRASWLIYGDGFRQGWTRTFVKRCFDLIVGSALLLAALPVMLLTALLIVLEDGAPVFYAQERVGRG
;
A
#
# COMPACT_ATOMS: atom_id res chain seq x y z
N MET A 1 -4.12 31.56 5.13
CA MET A 1 -4.01 30.23 5.78
C MET A 1 -4.44 29.10 4.86
N LEU A 2 -5.59 29.14 4.21
CA LEU A 2 -6.09 28.09 3.30
C LEU A 2 -5.13 27.82 2.12
N LEU A 3 -4.55 28.85 1.54
CA LEU A 3 -3.64 28.78 0.40
C LEU A 3 -2.31 28.11 0.77
N CYS A 4 -1.77 28.38 1.96
CA CYS A 4 -0.58 27.71 2.47
C CYS A 4 -0.82 26.22 2.75
N PHE A 5 -2.02 25.87 3.23
CA PHE A 5 -2.40 24.47 3.46
C PHE A 5 -2.55 23.72 2.13
N LEU A 6 -3.18 24.33 1.12
CA LEU A 6 -3.29 23.76 -0.23
C LEU A 6 -1.92 23.63 -0.92
N LEU A 7 -1.03 24.60 -0.75
CA LEU A 7 0.34 24.50 -1.27
C LEU A 7 1.15 23.41 -0.52
N LEU A 8 1.02 23.32 0.79
CA LEU A 8 1.70 22.30 1.58
C LEU A 8 1.22 20.89 1.22
N THR A 9 -0.09 20.70 1.08
CA THR A 9 -0.66 19.42 0.63
C THR A 9 -0.24 19.10 -0.80
N ARG A 10 -0.20 20.09 -1.68
CA ARG A 10 0.25 19.92 -3.08
C ARG A 10 1.75 19.59 -3.14
N VAL A 11 2.59 20.20 -2.31
CA VAL A 11 4.02 19.90 -2.20
C VAL A 11 4.23 18.49 -1.61
N LEU A 12 3.50 18.10 -0.58
CA LEU A 12 3.56 16.76 0.02
C LEU A 12 3.06 15.67 -0.93
N VAL A 13 2.02 15.94 -1.71
CA VAL A 13 1.54 15.02 -2.75
C VAL A 13 2.51 14.99 -3.93
N ASN A 14 3.10 16.12 -4.31
CA ASN A 14 4.04 16.24 -5.41
C ASN A 14 5.44 15.68 -5.07
N GLN A 15 5.84 15.64 -3.79
CA GLN A 15 7.06 14.93 -3.37
C GLN A 15 6.98 13.42 -3.66
N ARG A 16 5.78 12.84 -3.73
CA ARG A 16 5.60 11.48 -4.27
C ARG A 16 5.76 11.42 -5.80
N GLN A 17 5.61 12.54 -6.50
CA GLN A 17 5.83 12.64 -7.96
C GLN A 17 7.26 13.10 -8.31
N ALA A 18 8.00 13.65 -7.38
CA ALA A 18 9.42 13.99 -7.56
C ALA A 18 10.33 12.74 -7.71
N SER A 19 9.80 11.55 -7.49
CA SER A 19 10.40 10.28 -7.96
C SER A 19 10.39 10.13 -9.49
N ALA A 20 9.98 11.14 -10.24
CA ALA A 20 9.98 11.11 -11.72
C ALA A 20 11.40 11.03 -12.33
N LEU A 21 12.44 11.26 -11.51
CA LEU A 21 13.84 11.03 -11.90
C LEU A 21 14.33 9.62 -11.57
N PHE A 22 13.56 8.83 -10.83
CA PHE A 22 13.92 7.47 -10.44
C PHE A 22 13.09 6.49 -11.28
N VAL A 23 13.74 5.84 -12.22
CA VAL A 23 13.14 4.76 -13.01
C VAL A 23 13.12 3.50 -12.13
N PRO A 24 11.94 3.04 -11.65
CA PRO A 24 11.89 1.87 -10.79
C PRO A 24 12.28 0.60 -11.55
N ARG A 25 13.06 -0.23 -10.91
CA ARG A 25 13.53 -1.53 -11.44
C ARG A 25 12.54 -2.62 -11.05
N VAL A 26 11.95 -3.24 -12.06
CA VAL A 26 10.88 -4.23 -11.91
C VAL A 26 11.37 -5.62 -12.30
N LEU A 27 11.18 -6.58 -11.41
CA LEU A 27 11.41 -8.00 -11.67
C LEU A 27 10.06 -8.71 -11.80
N ILE A 28 9.90 -9.51 -12.87
CA ILE A 28 8.70 -10.31 -13.08
C ILE A 28 9.01 -11.77 -12.72
N VAL A 29 8.25 -12.33 -11.78
CA VAL A 29 8.38 -13.72 -11.35
C VAL A 29 7.37 -14.56 -12.10
N GLY A 30 7.86 -15.48 -12.95
CA GLY A 30 7.07 -16.26 -13.90
C GLY A 30 7.48 -15.98 -15.34
N THR A 31 7.23 -16.95 -16.23
CA THR A 31 7.60 -16.88 -17.65
C THR A 31 6.42 -17.19 -18.59
N GLY A 32 5.23 -17.39 -18.02
CA GLY A 32 4.03 -17.75 -18.76
C GLY A 32 3.28 -16.53 -19.34
N ARG A 33 2.06 -16.81 -19.81
CA ARG A 33 1.20 -15.82 -20.46
C ARG A 33 0.96 -14.56 -19.61
N ASP A 34 0.79 -14.72 -18.31
CA ASP A 34 0.51 -13.57 -17.43
C ASP A 34 1.75 -12.68 -17.28
N ALA A 35 2.96 -13.26 -17.23
CA ALA A 35 4.22 -12.53 -17.22
C ALA A 35 4.39 -11.71 -18.51
N ARG A 36 4.06 -12.29 -19.66
CA ARG A 36 4.05 -11.61 -20.95
C ARG A 36 3.07 -10.42 -20.98
N MET A 37 1.86 -10.61 -20.45
CA MET A 37 0.86 -9.53 -20.37
C MET A 37 1.34 -8.38 -19.48
N VAL A 38 1.94 -8.69 -18.35
CA VAL A 38 2.53 -7.68 -17.45
C VAL A 38 3.62 -6.88 -18.17
N HIS A 39 4.53 -7.56 -18.88
CA HIS A 39 5.59 -6.90 -19.64
C HIS A 39 5.05 -5.97 -20.72
N GLN A 40 4.05 -6.44 -21.50
CA GLN A 40 3.40 -5.62 -22.53
C GLN A 40 2.73 -4.37 -21.94
N ASP A 41 2.11 -4.50 -20.77
CA ASP A 41 1.49 -3.35 -20.11
C ASP A 41 2.52 -2.38 -19.54
N LEU A 42 3.65 -2.87 -19.00
CA LEU A 42 4.74 -2.02 -18.50
C LEU A 42 5.47 -1.25 -19.60
N THR A 43 5.57 -1.82 -20.81
CA THR A 43 6.26 -1.22 -21.95
C THR A 43 5.41 -0.30 -22.81
N ARG A 44 4.13 -0.09 -22.47
CA ARG A 44 3.26 0.85 -23.19
C ARG A 44 3.74 2.29 -23.06
N PRO A 45 3.72 3.10 -24.18
CA PRO A 45 4.29 4.44 -24.20
C PRO A 45 3.62 5.46 -23.27
N LEU A 46 2.42 5.18 -22.79
CA LEU A 46 1.62 6.05 -21.90
C LEU A 46 1.86 5.80 -20.41
N GLN A 47 2.66 4.79 -20.06
CA GLN A 47 2.97 4.49 -18.66
C GLN A 47 4.31 5.08 -18.22
N ARG A 48 4.48 5.21 -16.89
CA ARG A 48 5.75 5.66 -16.30
C ARG A 48 6.87 4.76 -16.82
N SER A 49 7.98 5.37 -17.23
CA SER A 49 9.19 4.62 -17.57
C SER A 49 9.56 3.72 -16.41
N VAL A 50 9.59 2.41 -16.65
CA VAL A 50 10.06 1.39 -15.71
C VAL A 50 11.17 0.61 -16.40
N GLU A 51 12.18 0.19 -15.67
CA GLU A 51 13.23 -0.70 -16.15
C GLU A 51 12.85 -2.13 -15.78
N VAL A 52 12.49 -2.95 -16.76
CA VAL A 52 12.27 -4.38 -16.54
C VAL A 52 13.62 -5.07 -16.48
N VAL A 53 13.96 -5.60 -15.30
CA VAL A 53 15.24 -6.31 -15.07
C VAL A 53 15.25 -7.67 -15.77
N GLY A 54 14.11 -8.33 -15.85
CA GLY A 54 13.94 -9.61 -16.51
C GLY A 54 12.85 -10.47 -15.87
N PHE A 55 12.83 -11.73 -16.32
CA PHE A 55 11.88 -12.74 -15.86
C PHE A 55 12.59 -13.81 -15.04
N LEU A 56 12.13 -14.05 -13.82
CA LEU A 56 12.64 -15.14 -13.00
C LEU A 56 11.76 -16.38 -13.19
N PRO A 57 12.31 -17.48 -13.78
CA PRO A 57 11.54 -18.70 -13.95
C PRO A 57 11.26 -19.35 -12.60
N VAL A 58 10.07 -19.87 -12.44
CA VAL A 58 9.65 -20.58 -11.24
C VAL A 58 9.55 -22.07 -11.59
N SER A 59 10.13 -22.94 -10.78
CA SER A 59 10.14 -24.39 -11.01
C SER A 59 8.74 -24.94 -11.07
N GLY A 60 8.34 -25.46 -12.24
CA GLY A 60 7.00 -26.00 -12.52
C GLY A 60 6.62 -25.69 -13.96
N SER A 61 5.87 -26.52 -14.60
CA SER A 61 5.55 -26.66 -16.02
C SER A 61 4.95 -25.43 -16.73
N GLU A 62 5.37 -24.22 -16.43
CA GLU A 62 4.93 -23.06 -17.20
C GLU A 62 5.66 -23.04 -18.56
N LYS A 63 4.88 -23.00 -19.66
CA LYS A 63 5.44 -22.75 -20.98
C LYS A 63 6.06 -21.36 -20.98
N ILE A 64 7.32 -21.27 -21.41
CA ILE A 64 8.00 -19.99 -21.59
C ILE A 64 7.34 -19.27 -22.77
N GLU A 65 6.62 -18.18 -22.49
CA GLU A 65 5.94 -17.32 -23.47
C GLU A 65 6.58 -15.93 -23.59
N VAL A 66 7.70 -15.73 -22.90
CA VAL A 66 8.51 -14.50 -22.90
C VAL A 66 9.78 -14.70 -23.73
N GLU A 67 10.45 -13.62 -24.12
CA GLU A 67 11.68 -13.71 -24.90
C GLU A 67 12.81 -14.38 -24.09
N ALA A 68 13.46 -15.36 -24.67
CA ALA A 68 14.47 -16.17 -24.00
C ALA A 68 15.67 -15.31 -23.48
N GLY A 69 15.99 -14.20 -24.16
CA GLY A 69 17.07 -13.29 -23.79
C GLY A 69 16.82 -12.48 -22.52
N GLU A 70 15.56 -12.40 -22.05
CA GLU A 70 15.17 -11.66 -20.86
C GLU A 70 14.93 -12.57 -19.65
N VAL A 71 15.06 -13.89 -19.83
CA VAL A 71 14.90 -14.88 -18.76
C VAL A 71 16.18 -14.99 -17.97
N LEU A 72 16.09 -14.68 -16.68
CA LEU A 72 17.22 -14.82 -15.76
C LEU A 72 17.49 -16.29 -15.43
N PRO A 73 18.72 -16.65 -15.09
CA PRO A 73 19.03 -18.00 -14.62
C PRO A 73 18.21 -18.32 -13.36
N PRO A 74 17.77 -19.57 -13.20
CA PRO A 74 17.06 -19.99 -12.00
C PRO A 74 17.95 -19.80 -10.76
N GLY A 75 17.40 -19.13 -9.74
CA GLY A 75 18.17 -18.78 -8.54
C GLY A 75 17.27 -18.28 -7.41
N SER A 76 17.88 -17.90 -6.31
CA SER A 76 17.19 -17.32 -5.17
C SER A 76 16.59 -15.95 -5.55
N LEU A 77 15.30 -15.78 -5.31
CA LEU A 77 14.60 -14.51 -5.55
C LEU A 77 15.28 -13.36 -4.78
N LEU A 78 15.67 -13.61 -3.53
CA LEU A 78 16.32 -12.60 -2.69
C LEU A 78 17.68 -12.14 -3.26
N GLU A 79 18.47 -13.06 -3.79
CA GLU A 79 19.76 -12.74 -4.43
C GLU A 79 19.56 -11.87 -5.68
N VAL A 80 18.61 -12.21 -6.52
CA VAL A 80 18.26 -11.41 -7.71
C VAL A 80 17.82 -10.01 -7.31
N VAL A 81 16.93 -9.90 -6.30
CA VAL A 81 16.44 -8.61 -5.80
C VAL A 81 17.59 -7.72 -5.32
N ARG A 82 18.55 -8.29 -4.58
CA ARG A 82 19.70 -7.55 -4.06
C ARG A 82 20.70 -7.17 -5.14
N ASN A 83 21.07 -8.11 -5.99
CA ASN A 83 22.11 -7.92 -7.03
C ASN A 83 21.67 -6.89 -8.07
N PHE A 84 20.42 -6.94 -8.48
CA PHE A 84 19.86 -6.03 -9.47
C PHE A 84 19.17 -4.79 -8.86
N ARG A 85 19.18 -4.62 -7.53
CA ARG A 85 18.53 -3.51 -6.80
C ARG A 85 17.09 -3.33 -7.25
N VAL A 86 16.31 -4.41 -7.19
CA VAL A 86 14.93 -4.42 -7.63
C VAL A 86 14.05 -3.65 -6.65
N ASP A 87 13.30 -2.69 -7.17
CA ASP A 87 12.37 -1.87 -6.37
C ASP A 87 10.99 -2.55 -6.23
N GLU A 88 10.57 -3.26 -7.29
CA GLU A 88 9.26 -3.90 -7.32
C GLU A 88 9.34 -5.30 -7.94
N VAL A 89 8.77 -6.28 -7.27
CA VAL A 89 8.64 -7.67 -7.73
C VAL A 89 7.18 -7.94 -8.06
N ILE A 90 6.89 -8.27 -9.32
CA ILE A 90 5.54 -8.62 -9.77
C ILE A 90 5.45 -10.14 -9.87
N VAL A 91 4.56 -10.76 -9.08
CA VAL A 91 4.37 -12.21 -9.06
C VAL A 91 3.32 -12.59 -10.10
N ALA A 92 3.78 -13.04 -11.27
CA ALA A 92 2.97 -13.36 -12.43
C ALA A 92 2.68 -14.87 -12.57
N VAL A 93 2.58 -15.58 -11.45
CA VAL A 93 2.30 -17.03 -11.41
C VAL A 93 0.90 -17.29 -10.91
N ARG A 94 0.08 -18.01 -11.71
CA ARG A 94 -1.32 -18.36 -11.34
C ARG A 94 -1.41 -19.49 -10.33
N GLU A 95 -0.62 -20.53 -10.51
CA GLU A 95 -0.67 -21.70 -9.63
C GLU A 95 0.37 -21.63 -8.52
N ARG A 96 -0.08 -21.33 -7.33
CA ARG A 96 0.72 -21.37 -6.10
C ARG A 96 0.55 -22.71 -5.36
N ARG A 97 -0.24 -23.65 -5.93
CA ARG A 97 -0.44 -24.97 -5.39
C ARG A 97 0.76 -25.83 -5.74
N GLY A 98 1.66 -26.03 -4.80
CA GLY A 98 2.83 -26.90 -5.01
C GLY A 98 4.14 -26.34 -4.45
N GLY A 99 4.11 -25.20 -3.74
CA GLY A 99 5.34 -24.70 -3.10
C GLY A 99 6.35 -24.07 -4.07
N VAL A 100 5.92 -23.75 -5.28
CA VAL A 100 6.77 -23.26 -6.37
C VAL A 100 7.41 -21.90 -6.05
N LEU A 101 6.74 -21.08 -5.23
CA LEU A 101 7.29 -19.83 -4.70
C LEU A 101 7.08 -19.80 -3.20
N SER A 102 8.17 -19.80 -2.46
CA SER A 102 8.12 -19.79 -1.00
C SER A 102 7.61 -18.45 -0.48
N LEU A 103 6.57 -18.49 0.34
CA LEU A 103 6.07 -17.32 1.05
C LEU A 103 7.16 -16.62 1.86
N ARG A 104 8.11 -17.39 2.36
CA ARG A 104 9.26 -16.91 3.13
C ARG A 104 10.19 -16.08 2.26
N GLU A 105 10.49 -16.51 1.04
CA GLU A 105 11.33 -15.75 0.11
C GLU A 105 10.68 -14.41 -0.28
N LEU A 106 9.37 -14.38 -0.49
CA LEU A 106 8.64 -13.14 -0.74
C LEU A 106 8.70 -12.18 0.45
N LEU A 107 8.59 -12.73 1.67
CA LEU A 107 8.70 -11.93 2.88
C LEU A 107 10.11 -11.38 3.05
N ASP A 108 11.14 -12.19 2.80
CA ASP A 108 12.53 -11.77 2.88
C ASP A 108 12.85 -10.64 1.87
N CYS A 109 12.31 -10.72 0.65
CA CYS A 109 12.39 -9.64 -0.34
C CYS A 109 11.68 -8.36 0.12
N LYS A 110 10.52 -8.51 0.76
CA LYS A 110 9.79 -7.37 1.33
C LYS A 110 10.55 -6.71 2.46
N LEU A 111 11.21 -7.50 3.31
CA LEU A 111 12.09 -7.00 4.38
C LEU A 111 13.36 -6.35 3.82
N ALA A 112 13.86 -6.83 2.70
CA ALA A 112 14.98 -6.22 1.96
C ALA A 112 14.62 -4.87 1.30
N GLY A 113 13.32 -4.48 1.31
CA GLY A 113 12.85 -3.20 0.81
C GLY A 113 12.12 -3.24 -0.52
N ALA A 114 12.10 -4.37 -1.22
CA ALA A 114 11.37 -4.51 -2.47
C ALA A 114 9.85 -4.54 -2.23
N ARG A 115 9.09 -3.89 -3.10
CA ARG A 115 7.64 -3.96 -3.11
C ARG A 115 7.20 -5.23 -3.81
N ILE A 116 6.39 -6.05 -3.13
CA ILE A 116 5.84 -7.27 -3.73
C ILE A 116 4.40 -6.98 -4.18
N VAL A 117 4.14 -7.22 -5.47
CA VAL A 117 2.84 -6.98 -6.11
C VAL A 117 2.36 -8.28 -6.77
N ASP A 118 1.10 -8.62 -6.57
CA ASP A 118 0.47 -9.71 -7.30
C ASP A 118 -0.20 -9.21 -8.59
N LEU A 119 -0.59 -10.15 -9.45
CA LEU A 119 -1.25 -9.85 -10.72
C LEU A 119 -2.51 -9.00 -10.56
N SER A 120 -3.30 -9.27 -9.55
CA SER A 120 -4.57 -8.57 -9.33
C SER A 120 -4.32 -7.11 -8.99
N THR A 121 -3.42 -6.86 -8.05
CA THR A 121 -3.02 -5.50 -7.65
C THR A 121 -2.33 -4.76 -8.80
N PHE A 122 -1.55 -5.48 -9.62
CA PHE A 122 -0.92 -4.89 -10.80
C PHE A 122 -1.97 -4.43 -11.81
N PHE A 123 -2.91 -5.31 -12.21
CA PHE A 123 -3.93 -4.97 -13.18
C PHE A 123 -4.94 -3.93 -12.65
N GLU A 124 -5.26 -3.96 -11.35
CA GLU A 124 -6.06 -2.91 -10.72
C GLU A 124 -5.39 -1.54 -10.87
N ARG A 125 -4.07 -1.47 -10.62
CA ARG A 125 -3.29 -0.23 -10.75
C ARG A 125 -3.20 0.27 -12.19
N VAL A 126 -3.07 -0.65 -13.16
CA VAL A 126 -2.84 -0.34 -14.57
C VAL A 126 -4.14 -0.13 -15.33
N GLN A 127 -5.14 -0.95 -15.09
CA GLN A 127 -6.40 -0.98 -15.83
C GLN A 127 -7.56 -0.34 -15.06
N GLY A 128 -7.39 -0.04 -13.76
CA GLY A 128 -8.45 0.49 -12.90
C GLY A 128 -9.59 -0.50 -12.64
N GLN A 129 -9.40 -1.79 -12.94
CA GLN A 129 -10.41 -2.84 -12.79
C GLN A 129 -10.00 -3.83 -11.71
N ILE A 130 -10.89 -4.06 -10.76
CA ILE A 130 -10.70 -5.08 -9.71
C ILE A 130 -11.14 -6.43 -10.26
N ARG A 131 -10.21 -7.37 -10.41
CA ARG A 131 -10.52 -8.76 -10.75
C ARG A 131 -10.92 -9.51 -9.48
N LEU A 132 -12.22 -9.78 -9.35
CA LEU A 132 -12.79 -10.47 -8.18
C LEU A 132 -12.32 -11.94 -8.03
N ASP A 133 -11.83 -12.55 -9.10
CA ASP A 133 -11.42 -13.97 -9.13
C ASP A 133 -10.18 -14.29 -8.25
N SER A 134 -9.58 -13.30 -7.64
CA SER A 134 -8.30 -13.42 -6.93
C SER A 134 -8.30 -12.97 -5.47
N LEU A 135 -9.45 -12.71 -4.87
CA LEU A 135 -9.55 -12.42 -3.42
C LEU A 135 -9.19 -13.66 -2.59
N ARG A 136 -7.90 -13.87 -2.35
CA ARG A 136 -7.36 -14.95 -1.51
C ARG A 136 -6.68 -14.36 -0.26
N ALA A 137 -6.50 -15.18 0.77
CA ALA A 137 -5.79 -14.81 2.00
C ALA A 137 -4.38 -14.25 1.76
N SER A 138 -3.77 -14.54 0.61
CA SER A 138 -2.52 -13.96 0.15
C SER A 138 -2.59 -12.43 -0.07
N TRP A 139 -3.75 -11.84 -0.23
CA TRP A 139 -3.94 -10.39 -0.34
C TRP A 139 -3.40 -9.62 0.88
N LEU A 140 -3.48 -10.20 2.07
CA LEU A 140 -2.90 -9.64 3.29
C LEU A 140 -1.38 -9.45 3.21
N ILE A 141 -0.69 -10.27 2.41
CA ILE A 141 0.78 -10.21 2.25
C ILE A 141 1.18 -9.12 1.26
N TYR A 142 0.36 -8.93 0.23
CA TYR A 142 0.61 -7.95 -0.84
C TYR A 142 0.09 -6.55 -0.51
N GLY A 143 -0.83 -6.43 0.46
CA GLY A 143 -1.37 -5.16 0.89
C GLY A 143 -0.28 -4.24 1.49
N ASP A 144 -0.10 -3.06 0.91
CA ASP A 144 0.76 -2.00 1.46
C ASP A 144 0.22 -1.41 2.78
N GLY A 145 -0.94 -1.91 3.26
CA GLY A 145 -1.67 -1.39 4.43
C GLY A 145 -0.94 -1.45 5.77
N PHE A 146 0.12 -2.26 5.88
CA PHE A 146 0.88 -2.42 7.14
C PHE A 146 2.02 -1.40 7.34
N ARG A 147 2.38 -0.62 6.33
CA ARG A 147 3.32 0.49 6.49
C ARG A 147 2.57 1.80 6.77
N GLN A 148 2.11 1.96 7.98
CA GLN A 148 1.73 3.28 8.47
C GLN A 148 3.01 4.07 8.74
N GLY A 149 3.44 4.87 7.76
CA GLY A 149 4.59 5.76 7.95
C GLY A 149 4.32 6.70 9.12
N TRP A 150 5.28 6.85 10.03
CA TRP A 150 5.21 7.74 11.20
C TRP A 150 4.75 9.16 10.83
N THR A 151 5.17 9.66 9.68
CA THR A 151 4.75 10.97 9.15
C THR A 151 3.23 11.08 8.93
N ARG A 152 2.60 10.02 8.42
CA ARG A 152 1.14 9.99 8.21
C ARG A 152 0.38 10.00 9.53
N THR A 153 0.88 9.25 10.51
CA THR A 153 0.28 9.22 11.87
C THR A 153 0.44 10.58 12.56
N PHE A 154 1.59 11.23 12.42
CA PHE A 154 1.84 12.54 12.99
C PHE A 154 0.94 13.61 12.37
N VAL A 155 0.86 13.68 11.04
CA VAL A 155 -0.01 14.63 10.33
C VAL A 155 -1.48 14.42 10.72
N LYS A 156 -1.92 13.16 10.80
CA LYS A 156 -3.27 12.85 11.26
C LYS A 156 -3.52 13.35 12.69
N ARG A 157 -2.59 13.10 13.63
CA ARG A 157 -2.71 13.55 15.01
C ARG A 157 -2.80 15.06 15.12
N CYS A 158 -1.94 15.79 14.38
CA CYS A 158 -2.01 17.25 14.34
C CYS A 158 -3.35 17.76 13.81
N PHE A 159 -3.83 17.15 12.72
CA PHE A 159 -5.14 17.48 12.15
C PHE A 159 -6.29 17.22 13.15
N ASP A 160 -6.30 16.05 13.77
CA ASP A 160 -7.31 15.64 14.74
C ASP A 160 -7.34 16.61 15.95
N LEU A 161 -6.15 17.04 16.43
CA LEU A 161 -6.05 18.01 17.53
C LEU A 161 -6.58 19.40 17.13
N ILE A 162 -6.19 19.89 15.94
CA ILE A 162 -6.64 21.21 15.46
C ILE A 162 -8.16 21.24 15.28
N VAL A 163 -8.68 20.23 14.57
CA VAL A 163 -10.13 20.15 14.31
C VAL A 163 -10.92 19.90 15.59
N GLY A 164 -10.43 18.99 16.43
CA GLY A 164 -11.07 18.70 17.72
C GLY A 164 -11.10 19.92 18.64
N SER A 165 -10.00 20.67 18.72
CA SER A 165 -9.96 21.91 19.53
C SER A 165 -10.87 22.99 18.98
N ALA A 166 -10.93 23.16 17.65
CA ALA A 166 -11.81 24.13 17.02
C ALA A 166 -13.29 23.80 17.27
N LEU A 167 -13.66 22.53 17.13
CA LEU A 167 -15.03 22.06 17.41
C LEU A 167 -15.39 22.22 18.90
N LEU A 168 -14.45 21.91 19.80
CA LEU A 168 -14.66 22.10 21.23
C LEU A 168 -14.88 23.56 21.58
N LEU A 169 -14.07 24.47 21.05
CA LEU A 169 -14.23 25.91 21.25
C LEU A 169 -15.57 26.43 20.71
N ALA A 170 -16.00 25.93 19.56
CA ALA A 170 -17.29 26.29 18.98
C ALA A 170 -18.48 25.74 19.79
N ALA A 171 -18.33 24.53 20.35
CA ALA A 171 -19.39 23.92 21.20
C ALA A 171 -19.42 24.47 22.64
N LEU A 172 -18.32 25.05 23.10
CA LEU A 172 -18.15 25.48 24.49
C LEU A 172 -19.28 26.44 25.00
N PRO A 173 -19.70 27.46 24.24
CA PRO A 173 -20.80 28.34 24.71
C PRO A 173 -22.12 27.57 24.89
N VAL A 174 -22.42 26.62 24.01
CA VAL A 174 -23.61 25.78 24.10
C VAL A 174 -23.52 24.85 25.30
N MET A 175 -22.37 24.23 25.51
CA MET A 175 -22.10 23.35 26.66
C MET A 175 -22.20 24.11 27.99
N LEU A 176 -21.71 25.34 28.08
CA LEU A 176 -21.80 26.16 29.28
C LEU A 176 -23.25 26.57 29.55
N LEU A 177 -23.98 26.94 28.49
CA LEU A 177 -25.41 27.28 28.63
C LEU A 177 -26.22 26.10 29.14
N THR A 178 -26.04 24.91 28.55
CA THR A 178 -26.71 23.69 28.99
C THR A 178 -26.33 23.29 30.42
N ALA A 179 -25.05 23.39 30.77
CA ALA A 179 -24.58 23.13 32.13
C ALA A 179 -25.22 24.07 33.14
N LEU A 180 -25.34 25.38 32.82
CA LEU A 180 -25.99 26.36 33.65
C LEU A 180 -27.49 26.04 33.84
N LEU A 181 -28.17 25.69 32.76
CA LEU A 181 -29.61 25.32 32.85
C LEU A 181 -29.83 24.09 33.74
N ILE A 182 -28.97 23.06 33.59
CA ILE A 182 -29.06 21.84 34.43
C ILE A 182 -28.84 22.21 35.90
N VAL A 183 -27.84 23.03 36.21
CA VAL A 183 -27.58 23.44 37.61
C VAL A 183 -28.76 24.24 38.20
N LEU A 184 -29.42 25.08 37.39
CA LEU A 184 -30.56 25.87 37.82
C LEU A 184 -31.84 25.04 38.01
N GLU A 185 -32.02 23.98 37.23
CA GLU A 185 -33.23 23.16 37.25
C GLU A 185 -33.10 21.96 38.20
N ASP A 186 -32.01 21.18 38.09
CA ASP A 186 -31.81 19.92 38.81
C ASP A 186 -30.74 19.99 39.93
N GLY A 187 -29.91 21.05 39.95
CA GLY A 187 -28.78 21.15 40.87
C GLY A 187 -27.54 20.41 40.35
N ALA A 188 -26.48 20.40 41.19
CA ALA A 188 -25.25 19.65 40.88
C ALA A 188 -25.42 18.14 41.19
N PRO A 189 -24.78 17.25 40.45
CA PRO A 189 -23.71 17.45 39.45
C PRO A 189 -24.21 17.53 38.00
N VAL A 190 -23.52 18.30 37.16
CA VAL A 190 -23.81 18.43 35.71
C VAL A 190 -23.47 17.16 34.92
N PHE A 191 -22.53 16.37 35.41
CA PHE A 191 -22.11 15.13 34.78
C PHE A 191 -22.61 13.91 35.54
N TYR A 192 -23.34 13.03 34.85
CA TYR A 192 -23.76 11.76 35.39
C TYR A 192 -22.74 10.68 35.10
N ALA A 193 -22.22 10.04 36.15
CA ALA A 193 -21.28 8.92 36.05
C ALA A 193 -21.98 7.62 36.47
N GLN A 194 -22.00 6.62 35.61
CA GLN A 194 -22.54 5.30 35.90
C GLN A 194 -21.43 4.25 35.78
N GLU A 195 -21.25 3.45 36.82
CA GLU A 195 -20.38 2.28 36.75
C GLU A 195 -21.00 1.22 35.85
N ARG A 196 -20.29 0.85 34.79
CA ARG A 196 -20.64 -0.27 33.95
C ARG A 196 -19.63 -1.40 34.14
N VAL A 197 -20.15 -2.60 34.39
CA VAL A 197 -19.30 -3.81 34.39
C VAL A 197 -18.81 -4.06 32.98
N GLY A 198 -17.53 -3.79 32.76
CA GLY A 198 -16.84 -4.15 31.51
C GLY A 198 -16.55 -5.65 31.49
N ARG A 199 -16.64 -6.26 30.30
CA ARG A 199 -16.04 -7.59 30.10
C ARG A 199 -14.52 -7.42 30.17
N GLY A 200 -13.88 -8.09 31.16
CA GLY A 200 -12.45 -8.25 31.27
C GLY A 200 -11.86 -9.11 30.14
#